data_23b5cfeebc015048c8e6dc32ffc5f3c9
#
_entry.id   23b5cfeebc015048c8e6dc32ffc5f3c9
#
_cell.length_a   1.000
_cell.length_b   1.000
_cell.length_c   1.000
_cell.angle_alpha   90.00
_cell.angle_beta   90.00
_cell.angle_gamma   90.00
#
_symmetry.space_group_name_H-M   'P 1'
#
loop_
_entity.id
_entity.type
_entity.pdbx_description
1 polymer ?
#
loop_
_entity_poly.entity_id
_entity_poly.type
_entity_poly.pdbx_seq_one_letter_code
_entity_poly.pdbx_strand_id
1 'polypeptide(L)'
;MKHPLVRNKVATITLLLGLLAATPGYSQSTPKFAVIPLTLSDNVSLPLSNEILLDVSVYDPDFVSSVLGQWSGIEVVGHRDGVLKLSISDNMTAVADAQSPHPQYLANTFVIDYKEASVKEVVSAFLAEHGKGVIAKKVGSSTSHEESKLESNPGEIGAKIEAFVANYITEPSYIHNFSFASTVAKSRSGDCTEYAVLSGAVARALAIPARVVIGTIIVEDDSSVEAIGHAWNEFWLDGHWRRIDAAMYSAEPLKKYYLPSHILNNEGPGYALGLSKAVLNAPERITVVSEKDR
;
A
#
# COMPACT_ATOMS: atom_id res chain seq x y z
N MET A 1 21.95 -11.85 -83.20
CA MET A 1 20.65 -11.73 -82.44
C MET A 1 20.92 -11.79 -80.97
N LYS A 2 20.79 -10.66 -80.31
CA LYS A 2 21.08 -10.52 -78.85
C LYS A 2 19.77 -10.34 -78.10
N HIS A 3 19.45 -11.29 -77.23
CA HIS A 3 18.32 -11.14 -76.33
C HIS A 3 18.75 -10.30 -75.09
N PRO A 4 17.89 -9.37 -74.62
CA PRO A 4 18.19 -8.61 -73.40
C PRO A 4 17.70 -9.36 -72.12
N LEU A 5 18.55 -9.41 -71.10
CA LEU A 5 18.26 -9.90 -69.76
C LEU A 5 17.29 -8.95 -69.10
N VAL A 6 16.17 -9.50 -68.65
CA VAL A 6 15.22 -8.83 -67.71
C VAL A 6 15.74 -8.99 -66.27
N ARG A 7 16.12 -7.88 -65.63
CA ARG A 7 16.47 -7.82 -64.23
C ARG A 7 15.21 -7.71 -63.40
N ASN A 8 14.84 -8.79 -62.71
CA ASN A 8 13.83 -8.76 -61.66
C ASN A 8 14.37 -8.01 -60.45
N LYS A 9 13.75 -6.88 -60.09
CA LYS A 9 13.95 -6.20 -58.81
C LYS A 9 13.10 -6.91 -57.75
N VAL A 10 13.76 -7.60 -56.86
CA VAL A 10 13.13 -8.10 -55.64
C VAL A 10 13.00 -6.91 -54.67
N ALA A 11 11.77 -6.49 -54.43
CA ALA A 11 11.47 -5.49 -53.40
C ALA A 11 11.49 -6.19 -52.06
N THR A 12 12.48 -5.87 -51.25
CA THR A 12 12.54 -6.30 -49.83
C THR A 12 11.55 -5.46 -49.03
N ILE A 13 10.42 -6.06 -48.66
CA ILE A 13 9.46 -5.48 -47.72
C ILE A 13 10.02 -5.69 -46.34
N THR A 14 10.57 -4.64 -45.75
CA THR A 14 10.96 -4.59 -44.34
C THR A 14 9.70 -4.46 -43.51
N LEU A 15 9.26 -5.57 -42.92
CA LEU A 15 8.15 -5.59 -41.97
C LEU A 15 8.65 -4.95 -40.62
N LEU A 16 8.31 -3.69 -40.41
CA LEU A 16 8.48 -3.04 -39.10
C LEU A 16 7.44 -3.66 -38.16
N LEU A 17 7.84 -4.64 -37.35
CA LEU A 17 7.07 -5.03 -36.15
C LEU A 17 7.20 -3.89 -35.14
N GLY A 18 6.18 -3.03 -35.10
CA GLY A 18 5.98 -2.12 -34.00
C GLY A 18 5.67 -2.95 -32.77
N LEU A 19 6.64 -3.04 -31.82
CA LEU A 19 6.35 -3.42 -30.45
C LEU A 19 5.46 -2.32 -29.87
N LEU A 20 4.15 -2.54 -29.88
CA LEU A 20 3.24 -1.86 -28.98
C LEU A 20 3.59 -2.39 -27.56
N ALA A 21 4.37 -1.62 -26.83
CA ALA A 21 4.46 -1.77 -25.39
C ALA A 21 3.04 -1.56 -24.85
N ALA A 22 2.35 -2.65 -24.54
CA ALA A 22 1.13 -2.60 -23.77
C ALA A 22 1.51 -2.04 -22.40
N THR A 23 1.21 -0.77 -22.15
CA THR A 23 1.12 -0.25 -20.81
C THR A 23 0.11 -1.14 -20.09
N PRO A 24 0.41 -1.69 -18.90
CA PRO A 24 -0.60 -2.39 -18.12
C PRO A 24 -1.64 -1.35 -17.71
N GLY A 25 -2.69 -1.26 -18.52
CA GLY A 25 -3.87 -0.50 -18.15
C GLY A 25 -4.47 -1.14 -16.89
N TYR A 26 -4.65 -0.37 -15.87
CA TYR A 26 -5.44 -0.70 -14.68
C TYR A 26 -6.90 -0.95 -15.11
N SER A 27 -7.18 -2.13 -15.63
CA SER A 27 -8.52 -2.57 -16.00
C SER A 27 -8.85 -3.92 -15.39
N GLN A 28 -8.61 -4.04 -14.08
CA GLN A 28 -9.30 -5.07 -13.31
C GLN A 28 -10.35 -4.37 -12.47
N SER A 29 -11.62 -4.64 -12.75
CA SER A 29 -12.74 -4.10 -12.00
C SER A 29 -12.60 -4.52 -10.54
N THR A 30 -12.43 -3.54 -9.64
CA THR A 30 -12.47 -3.75 -8.20
C THR A 30 -13.72 -4.56 -7.82
N PRO A 31 -13.61 -5.61 -7.01
CA PRO A 31 -14.76 -6.36 -6.57
C PRO A 31 -15.78 -5.44 -5.91
N LYS A 32 -17.06 -5.54 -6.30
CA LYS A 32 -18.11 -4.64 -5.82
C LYS A 32 -18.27 -4.62 -4.29
N PHE A 33 -17.86 -5.68 -3.59
CA PHE A 33 -17.90 -5.75 -2.13
C PHE A 33 -16.80 -4.92 -1.43
N ALA A 34 -15.77 -4.54 -2.17
CA ALA A 34 -14.71 -3.67 -1.66
C ALA A 34 -14.98 -2.17 -1.93
N VAL A 35 -15.96 -1.86 -2.78
CA VAL A 35 -16.33 -0.47 -3.09
C VAL A 35 -17.24 0.08 -2.00
N ILE A 36 -16.84 1.22 -1.44
CA ILE A 36 -17.62 1.94 -0.45
C ILE A 36 -18.40 3.05 -1.18
N PRO A 37 -19.73 3.13 -0.99
CA PRO A 37 -20.53 4.18 -1.60
C PRO A 37 -19.97 5.57 -1.25
N LEU A 38 -19.54 6.32 -2.26
CA LEU A 38 -19.03 7.68 -2.13
C LEU A 38 -19.83 8.63 -2.98
N THR A 39 -20.16 9.80 -2.42
CA THR A 39 -20.82 10.91 -3.11
C THR A 39 -20.08 12.21 -2.87
N LEU A 40 -20.16 13.13 -3.80
CA LEU A 40 -19.71 14.51 -3.65
C LEU A 40 -20.92 15.41 -3.41
N SER A 41 -20.86 16.32 -2.43
CA SER A 41 -21.91 17.32 -2.28
C SER A 41 -21.85 18.36 -3.42
N ASP A 42 -22.95 19.05 -3.69
CA ASP A 42 -23.11 19.97 -4.83
C ASP A 42 -22.05 21.07 -4.93
N ASN A 43 -21.42 21.40 -3.79
CA ASN A 43 -20.42 22.48 -3.71
C ASN A 43 -18.97 21.95 -3.79
N VAL A 44 -18.75 20.66 -3.99
CA VAL A 44 -17.44 20.05 -4.14
C VAL A 44 -17.07 19.99 -5.62
N SER A 45 -15.89 20.44 -5.95
CA SER A 45 -15.33 20.38 -7.30
C SER A 45 -14.01 19.62 -7.31
N LEU A 46 -13.70 18.99 -8.44
CA LEU A 46 -12.40 18.37 -8.70
C LEU A 46 -11.43 19.42 -9.30
N PRO A 47 -10.14 19.30 -9.04
CA PRO A 47 -9.50 18.36 -8.10
C PRO A 47 -9.82 18.70 -6.64
N LEU A 48 -9.88 17.67 -5.79
CA LEU A 48 -10.05 17.83 -4.34
C LEU A 48 -8.86 18.60 -3.74
N SER A 49 -9.06 19.27 -2.61
CA SER A 49 -7.99 19.93 -1.85
C SER A 49 -7.11 18.92 -1.13
N ASN A 50 -5.95 19.34 -0.60
CA ASN A 50 -5.06 18.45 0.17
C ASN A 50 -5.67 18.04 1.51
N GLU A 51 -6.63 18.78 1.99
CA GLU A 51 -7.48 18.48 3.13
C GLU A 51 -8.94 18.49 2.68
N ILE A 52 -9.68 17.44 3.01
CA ILE A 52 -11.09 17.30 2.64
C ILE A 52 -11.94 17.04 3.87
N LEU A 53 -13.19 17.49 3.80
CA LEU A 53 -14.20 17.19 4.81
C LEU A 53 -15.07 16.04 4.33
N LEU A 54 -15.32 15.11 5.26
CA LEU A 54 -16.12 13.92 5.01
C LEU A 54 -17.24 13.82 6.03
N ASP A 55 -18.43 13.44 5.55
CA ASP A 55 -19.45 12.82 6.38
C ASP A 55 -19.36 11.32 6.17
N VAL A 56 -19.05 10.58 7.24
CA VAL A 56 -18.76 9.13 7.19
C VAL A 56 -19.76 8.39 8.07
N SER A 57 -20.65 7.60 7.44
CA SER A 57 -21.55 6.71 8.18
C SER A 57 -20.79 5.47 8.64
N VAL A 58 -20.82 5.16 9.92
CA VAL A 58 -20.15 4.02 10.54
C VAL A 58 -21.06 3.35 11.56
N TYR A 59 -20.82 2.07 11.82
CA TYR A 59 -21.61 1.28 12.78
C TYR A 59 -21.41 1.78 14.24
N ASP A 60 -20.16 2.02 14.65
CA ASP A 60 -19.79 2.46 15.99
C ASP A 60 -18.91 3.71 15.91
N PRO A 61 -19.51 4.91 15.95
CA PRO A 61 -18.78 6.16 15.83
C PRO A 61 -17.77 6.42 16.95
N ASP A 62 -18.08 6.02 18.18
CA ASP A 62 -17.19 6.26 19.32
C ASP A 62 -15.94 5.40 19.22
N PHE A 63 -16.11 4.13 18.81
CA PHE A 63 -15.00 3.25 18.58
C PHE A 63 -14.14 3.71 17.41
N VAL A 64 -14.77 4.05 16.26
CA VAL A 64 -14.05 4.55 15.08
C VAL A 64 -13.28 5.83 15.40
N SER A 65 -13.89 6.79 16.14
CA SER A 65 -13.20 8.00 16.60
C SER A 65 -11.96 7.68 17.43
N SER A 66 -12.04 6.70 18.32
CA SER A 66 -10.91 6.27 19.16
C SER A 66 -9.77 5.65 18.33
N VAL A 67 -10.11 4.92 17.25
CA VAL A 67 -9.14 4.35 16.33
C VAL A 67 -8.45 5.47 15.54
N LEU A 68 -9.22 6.40 14.99
CA LEU A 68 -8.71 7.49 14.17
C LEU A 68 -7.76 8.43 14.91
N GLY A 69 -7.93 8.59 16.22
CA GLY A 69 -7.05 9.39 17.07
C GLY A 69 -5.59 8.90 17.12
N GLN A 70 -5.28 7.74 16.54
CA GLN A 70 -3.91 7.23 16.41
C GLN A 70 -3.16 7.83 15.20
N TRP A 71 -3.81 8.65 14.39
CA TRP A 71 -3.20 9.31 13.23
C TRP A 71 -3.37 10.83 13.29
N SER A 72 -2.29 11.55 12.99
CA SER A 72 -2.34 12.98 12.72
C SER A 72 -2.77 13.21 11.27
N GLY A 73 -3.41 14.34 11.01
CA GLY A 73 -4.01 14.63 9.70
C GLY A 73 -5.39 13.98 9.51
N ILE A 74 -5.96 13.41 10.58
CA ILE A 74 -7.37 13.05 10.68
C ILE A 74 -7.92 13.72 11.93
N GLU A 75 -8.96 14.53 11.79
CA GLU A 75 -9.64 15.20 12.89
C GLU A 75 -11.12 14.84 12.89
N VAL A 76 -11.64 14.41 14.02
CA VAL A 76 -13.09 14.26 14.23
C VAL A 76 -13.67 15.62 14.57
N VAL A 77 -14.28 16.27 13.59
CA VAL A 77 -14.84 17.61 13.69
C VAL A 77 -16.21 17.59 14.39
N GLY A 78 -16.93 16.47 14.25
CA GLY A 78 -18.24 16.30 14.87
C GLY A 78 -18.78 14.87 14.72
N HIS A 79 -19.86 14.61 15.48
CA HIS A 79 -20.55 13.33 15.45
C HIS A 79 -22.05 13.58 15.64
N ARG A 80 -22.87 13.01 14.78
CA ARG A 80 -24.33 13.05 14.88
C ARG A 80 -25.00 11.88 14.18
N ASP A 81 -25.93 11.22 14.86
CA ASP A 81 -26.82 10.18 14.30
C ASP A 81 -26.09 9.08 13.50
N GLY A 82 -24.95 8.56 14.05
CA GLY A 82 -24.17 7.53 13.40
C GLY A 82 -23.25 8.02 12.27
N VAL A 83 -23.16 9.35 12.07
CA VAL A 83 -22.30 9.98 11.07
C VAL A 83 -21.19 10.73 11.76
N LEU A 84 -19.95 10.40 11.44
CA LEU A 84 -18.76 11.16 11.82
C LEU A 84 -18.49 12.24 10.77
N LYS A 85 -18.30 13.47 11.22
CA LYS A 85 -17.73 14.53 10.37
C LYS A 85 -16.22 14.56 10.61
N LEU A 86 -15.45 14.30 9.57
CA LEU A 86 -14.00 14.20 9.61
C LEU A 86 -13.36 15.28 8.72
N SER A 87 -12.25 15.86 9.17
CA SER A 87 -11.25 16.47 8.29
C SER A 87 -10.13 15.47 8.08
N ILE A 88 -9.71 15.27 6.83
CA ILE A 88 -8.67 14.31 6.48
C ILE A 88 -7.69 14.92 5.48
N SER A 89 -6.39 14.80 5.79
CA SER A 89 -5.29 15.22 4.93
C SER A 89 -4.81 14.07 4.03
N ASP A 90 -4.43 14.38 2.80
CA ASP A 90 -3.73 13.46 1.90
C ASP A 90 -2.36 13.02 2.45
N ASN A 91 -1.81 13.79 3.40
CA ASN A 91 -0.54 13.50 4.08
C ASN A 91 -0.72 13.04 5.53
N MET A 92 -1.76 12.25 5.79
CA MET A 92 -2.00 11.61 7.07
C MET A 92 -0.82 10.72 7.50
N THR A 93 -0.42 10.79 8.78
CA THR A 93 0.65 9.97 9.36
C THR A 93 0.23 9.44 10.73
N ALA A 94 0.70 8.25 11.12
CA ALA A 94 0.45 7.78 12.47
C ALA A 94 1.16 8.68 13.50
N VAL A 95 0.46 8.93 14.61
CA VAL A 95 1.04 9.68 15.73
C VAL A 95 2.27 8.93 16.24
N ALA A 96 3.37 9.63 16.39
CA ALA A 96 4.59 9.05 16.93
C ALA A 96 4.33 8.66 18.39
N ASP A 97 4.37 7.37 18.70
CA ASP A 97 4.57 6.94 20.07
C ASP A 97 5.95 7.44 20.51
N ALA A 98 6.00 8.07 21.68
CA ALA A 98 7.26 8.52 22.28
C ALA A 98 8.22 7.35 22.61
N GLN A 99 7.81 6.13 22.38
CA GLN A 99 8.55 4.89 22.63
C GLN A 99 8.86 4.16 21.32
N SER A 100 9.95 3.40 21.33
CA SER A 100 10.28 2.47 20.24
C SER A 100 9.10 1.53 19.99
N PRO A 101 8.82 1.17 18.72
CA PRO A 101 7.69 0.31 18.38
C PRO A 101 7.78 -1.05 19.09
N HIS A 102 6.62 -1.58 19.43
CA HIS A 102 6.54 -2.87 20.12
C HIS A 102 7.27 -3.98 19.33
N PRO A 103 8.01 -4.89 20.01
CA PRO A 103 8.77 -5.97 19.35
C PRO A 103 7.96 -6.86 18.40
N GLN A 104 6.63 -6.92 18.59
CA GLN A 104 5.75 -7.67 17.68
C GLN A 104 5.89 -7.23 16.22
N TYR A 105 6.19 -5.95 15.96
CA TYR A 105 6.34 -5.42 14.61
C TYR A 105 7.65 -5.79 13.91
N LEU A 106 8.52 -6.53 14.62
CA LEU A 106 9.72 -7.21 14.09
C LEU A 106 9.57 -8.72 14.08
N ALA A 107 8.49 -9.25 14.66
CA ALA A 107 8.32 -10.69 14.81
C ALA A 107 8.05 -11.39 13.47
N ASN A 108 8.59 -12.62 13.36
CA ASN A 108 8.13 -13.57 12.37
C ASN A 108 6.81 -14.16 12.87
N THR A 109 5.75 -13.97 12.14
CA THR A 109 4.40 -14.37 12.55
C THR A 109 3.85 -15.45 11.62
N PHE A 110 2.62 -15.86 11.85
CA PHE A 110 1.94 -16.81 10.97
C PHE A 110 1.63 -16.22 9.59
N VAL A 111 1.26 -14.93 9.53
CA VAL A 111 0.94 -14.22 8.29
C VAL A 111 2.19 -13.64 7.64
N ILE A 112 3.04 -12.98 8.44
CA ILE A 112 4.28 -12.36 7.98
C ILE A 112 5.44 -13.31 8.31
N ASP A 113 5.51 -14.41 7.59
CA ASP A 113 6.43 -15.55 7.80
C ASP A 113 7.76 -15.35 7.07
N TYR A 114 8.43 -14.21 7.33
CA TYR A 114 9.60 -13.76 6.59
C TYR A 114 10.84 -14.70 6.73
N LYS A 115 10.81 -15.67 7.65
CA LYS A 115 11.89 -16.66 7.79
C LYS A 115 11.77 -17.81 6.79
N GLU A 116 10.66 -17.91 6.08
CA GLU A 116 10.47 -18.93 5.05
C GLU A 116 11.44 -18.74 3.86
N ALA A 117 11.81 -19.84 3.21
CA ALA A 117 12.82 -19.83 2.14
C ALA A 117 12.44 -18.91 0.98
N SER A 118 11.17 -18.94 0.55
CA SER A 118 10.69 -18.11 -0.55
C SER A 118 10.76 -16.60 -0.24
N VAL A 119 10.50 -16.20 1.00
CA VAL A 119 10.65 -14.79 1.38
C VAL A 119 12.11 -14.38 1.45
N LYS A 120 12.99 -15.26 1.94
CA LYS A 120 14.45 -15.02 1.92
C LYS A 120 15.00 -14.82 0.51
N GLU A 121 14.46 -15.55 -0.47
CA GLU A 121 14.78 -15.33 -1.89
C GLU A 121 14.36 -13.95 -2.37
N VAL A 122 13.14 -13.49 -2.02
CA VAL A 122 12.67 -12.12 -2.30
C VAL A 122 13.58 -11.07 -1.69
N VAL A 123 13.93 -11.23 -0.41
CA VAL A 123 14.84 -10.32 0.29
C VAL A 123 16.23 -10.31 -0.36
N SER A 124 16.72 -11.47 -0.79
CA SER A 124 18.00 -11.57 -1.50
C SER A 124 17.96 -10.86 -2.85
N ALA A 125 16.85 -10.97 -3.59
CA ALA A 125 16.64 -10.24 -4.83
C ALA A 125 16.60 -8.71 -4.60
N PHE A 126 15.85 -8.26 -3.58
CA PHE A 126 15.83 -6.86 -3.17
C PHE A 126 17.23 -6.33 -2.83
N LEU A 127 18.00 -7.08 -2.05
CA LEU A 127 19.37 -6.70 -1.69
C LEU A 127 20.32 -6.71 -2.88
N ALA A 128 20.14 -7.61 -3.85
CA ALA A 128 20.94 -7.62 -5.07
C ALA A 128 20.69 -6.37 -5.93
N GLU A 129 19.45 -5.90 -5.98
CA GLU A 129 19.05 -4.71 -6.73
C GLU A 129 19.45 -3.40 -6.02
N HIS A 130 19.26 -3.34 -4.69
CA HIS A 130 19.37 -2.11 -3.91
C HIS A 130 20.51 -2.12 -2.87
N GLY A 131 21.19 -3.26 -2.70
CA GLY A 131 22.06 -3.56 -1.54
C GLY A 131 23.35 -2.78 -1.43
N LYS A 132 23.76 -1.96 -2.41
CA LYS A 132 24.96 -1.10 -2.29
C LYS A 132 24.81 0.03 -1.26
N GLY A 133 23.69 0.10 -0.54
CA GLY A 133 23.41 1.09 0.51
C GLY A 133 22.55 0.53 1.66
N VAL A 134 22.23 -0.77 1.65
CA VAL A 134 21.39 -1.40 2.66
C VAL A 134 22.22 -2.45 3.40
N ILE A 135 22.86 -2.06 4.50
CA ILE A 135 23.55 -3.02 5.39
C ILE A 135 22.51 -3.48 6.42
N ALA A 136 22.02 -4.69 6.26
CA ALA A 136 21.25 -5.37 7.30
C ALA A 136 22.13 -5.54 8.54
N LYS A 137 21.73 -4.95 9.66
CA LYS A 137 22.39 -5.16 10.95
C LYS A 137 22.27 -6.65 11.31
N LYS A 138 23.37 -7.38 11.25
CA LYS A 138 23.41 -8.79 11.60
C LYS A 138 23.13 -8.92 13.09
N VAL A 139 21.91 -9.30 13.45
CA VAL A 139 21.56 -9.65 14.82
C VAL A 139 22.23 -10.99 15.14
N GLY A 140 23.30 -10.95 15.91
CA GLY A 140 23.93 -12.13 16.46
C GLY A 140 25.44 -12.21 16.24
N SER A 141 26.20 -11.28 16.81
CA SER A 141 27.58 -11.51 17.25
C SER A 141 27.99 -10.39 18.19
N SER A 142 28.15 -10.74 19.45
CA SER A 142 28.77 -9.88 20.44
C SER A 142 30.28 -9.80 20.14
N THR A 143 30.74 -8.73 19.56
CA THR A 143 32.08 -8.14 19.81
C THR A 143 32.27 -6.88 18.96
N SER A 144 32.73 -5.83 19.64
CA SER A 144 33.29 -4.56 19.14
C SER A 144 32.36 -3.52 18.50
N HIS A 145 32.42 -2.33 19.11
CA HIS A 145 31.89 -1.07 18.68
C HIS A 145 32.29 -0.68 17.24
N GLU A 146 31.44 -1.01 16.29
CA GLU A 146 31.32 -0.30 15.02
C GLU A 146 29.83 -0.16 14.74
N GLU A 147 29.29 1.01 15.01
CA GLU A 147 27.99 1.46 14.52
C GLU A 147 28.09 1.50 12.99
N SER A 148 27.64 0.43 12.32
CA SER A 148 27.41 0.49 10.89
C SER A 148 26.21 1.40 10.63
N LYS A 149 26.49 2.68 10.40
CA LYS A 149 25.54 3.67 9.95
C LYS A 149 24.92 3.17 8.65
N LEU A 150 23.58 3.07 8.62
CA LEU A 150 22.84 2.93 7.36
C LEU A 150 23.24 4.13 6.49
N GLU A 151 23.95 3.92 5.39
CA GLU A 151 24.36 5.01 4.48
C GLU A 151 23.20 5.53 3.63
N SER A 152 22.03 4.84 3.61
CA SER A 152 20.83 5.31 2.94
C SER A 152 19.90 6.02 3.93
N ASN A 153 19.35 7.16 3.51
CA ASN A 153 18.26 7.82 4.22
C ASN A 153 17.14 6.79 4.49
N PRO A 154 16.72 6.57 5.76
CA PRO A 154 15.69 5.59 6.09
C PRO A 154 14.38 5.76 5.31
N GLY A 155 13.99 6.98 4.96
CA GLY A 155 12.86 7.22 4.07
C GLY A 155 13.04 6.62 2.67
N GLU A 156 14.28 6.56 2.18
CA GLU A 156 14.61 5.98 0.88
C GLU A 156 14.46 4.45 0.86
N ILE A 157 14.77 3.77 1.96
CA ILE A 157 14.60 2.31 2.02
C ILE A 157 13.11 1.91 1.98
N GLY A 158 12.24 2.68 2.63
CA GLY A 158 10.79 2.47 2.55
C GLY A 158 10.29 2.56 1.10
N ALA A 159 10.65 3.63 0.40
CA ALA A 159 10.29 3.83 -1.02
C ALA A 159 10.87 2.74 -1.94
N LYS A 160 12.09 2.25 -1.67
CA LYS A 160 12.69 1.14 -2.43
C LYS A 160 11.94 -0.17 -2.22
N ILE A 161 11.52 -0.49 -0.98
CA ILE A 161 10.72 -1.68 -0.70
C ILE A 161 9.36 -1.56 -1.39
N GLU A 162 8.72 -0.40 -1.32
CA GLU A 162 7.44 -0.11 -1.97
C GLU A 162 7.51 -0.38 -3.48
N ALA A 163 8.44 0.27 -4.16
CA ALA A 163 8.65 0.10 -5.60
C ALA A 163 9.02 -1.34 -5.98
N PHE A 164 9.90 -1.97 -5.20
CA PHE A 164 10.33 -3.35 -5.44
C PHE A 164 9.15 -4.33 -5.34
N VAL A 165 8.35 -4.27 -4.27
CA VAL A 165 7.20 -5.18 -4.09
C VAL A 165 6.12 -4.91 -5.12
N ALA A 166 5.87 -3.64 -5.47
CA ALA A 166 4.97 -3.26 -6.55
C ALA A 166 5.32 -3.93 -7.88
N ASN A 167 6.61 -4.02 -8.20
CA ASN A 167 7.09 -4.68 -9.41
C ASN A 167 7.25 -6.19 -9.26
N TYR A 168 7.43 -6.69 -8.04
CA TYR A 168 7.59 -8.13 -7.78
C TYR A 168 6.29 -8.91 -8.01
N ILE A 169 5.15 -8.38 -7.58
CA ILE A 169 3.83 -8.98 -7.80
C ILE A 169 3.41 -8.67 -9.23
N THR A 170 3.41 -9.69 -10.09
CA THR A 170 3.17 -9.55 -11.53
C THR A 170 1.77 -9.99 -11.97
N GLU A 171 1.03 -10.64 -11.08
CA GLU A 171 -0.33 -11.15 -11.34
C GLU A 171 -1.30 -10.58 -10.30
N PRO A 172 -1.74 -9.31 -10.42
CA PRO A 172 -2.76 -8.76 -9.54
C PRO A 172 -4.02 -9.61 -9.60
N SER A 173 -4.54 -10.02 -8.45
CA SER A 173 -5.69 -10.93 -8.37
C SER A 173 -6.48 -10.69 -7.09
N TYR A 174 -7.79 -10.61 -7.21
CA TYR A 174 -8.73 -10.46 -6.09
C TYR A 174 -9.25 -11.80 -5.53
N ILE A 175 -8.59 -12.91 -5.84
CA ILE A 175 -9.04 -14.25 -5.46
C ILE A 175 -8.49 -14.65 -4.08
N HIS A 176 -7.46 -13.96 -3.60
CA HIS A 176 -6.74 -14.32 -2.38
C HIS A 176 -7.34 -13.64 -1.17
N ASN A 177 -7.60 -14.41 -0.13
CA ASN A 177 -8.09 -13.91 1.15
C ASN A 177 -6.93 -13.83 2.14
N PHE A 178 -6.09 -12.80 2.02
CA PHE A 178 -5.01 -12.54 2.97
C PHE A 178 -4.01 -13.70 3.07
N SER A 179 -3.25 -13.93 2.01
CA SER A 179 -2.25 -14.99 1.91
C SER A 179 -1.03 -14.71 2.79
N PHE A 180 -0.30 -15.76 3.16
CA PHE A 180 0.97 -15.61 3.89
C PHE A 180 2.06 -15.03 2.99
N ALA A 181 3.01 -14.31 3.58
CA ALA A 181 4.12 -13.73 2.82
C ALA A 181 4.87 -14.77 1.97
N SER A 182 5.09 -15.98 2.50
CA SER A 182 5.74 -17.07 1.77
C SER A 182 4.93 -17.58 0.58
N THR A 183 3.61 -17.53 0.66
CA THR A 183 2.72 -17.89 -0.45
C THR A 183 2.79 -16.82 -1.53
N VAL A 184 2.68 -15.55 -1.16
CA VAL A 184 2.78 -14.40 -2.08
C VAL A 184 4.16 -14.39 -2.78
N ALA A 185 5.22 -14.64 -2.03
CA ALA A 185 6.58 -14.73 -2.56
C ALA A 185 6.71 -15.79 -3.67
N LYS A 186 5.98 -16.89 -3.58
CA LYS A 186 5.98 -17.97 -4.60
C LYS A 186 5.06 -17.67 -5.78
N SER A 187 3.83 -17.22 -5.48
CA SER A 187 2.80 -17.01 -6.50
C SER A 187 3.01 -15.74 -7.30
N ARG A 188 3.62 -14.72 -6.71
CA ARG A 188 3.73 -13.36 -7.26
C ARG A 188 2.37 -12.77 -7.67
N SER A 189 1.33 -13.16 -6.93
CA SER A 189 -0.06 -12.82 -7.20
C SER A 189 -0.76 -12.35 -5.92
N GLY A 190 -1.69 -11.41 -6.05
CA GLY A 190 -2.50 -10.93 -4.95
C GLY A 190 -3.11 -9.56 -5.16
N ASP A 191 -3.83 -9.08 -4.14
CA ASP A 191 -4.39 -7.74 -4.05
C ASP A 191 -3.68 -6.90 -2.97
N CYS A 192 -4.28 -5.82 -2.52
CA CYS A 192 -3.68 -4.91 -1.54
C CYS A 192 -3.21 -5.63 -0.27
N THR A 193 -3.88 -6.69 0.15
CA THR A 193 -3.51 -7.44 1.35
C THR A 193 -2.22 -8.22 1.16
N GLU A 194 -2.02 -8.85 0.02
CA GLU A 194 -0.82 -9.57 -0.35
C GLU A 194 0.38 -8.63 -0.55
N TYR A 195 0.16 -7.47 -1.19
CA TYR A 195 1.19 -6.44 -1.28
C TYR A 195 1.64 -5.97 0.11
N ALA A 196 0.68 -5.73 1.03
CA ALA A 196 1.00 -5.31 2.39
C ALA A 196 1.74 -6.41 3.17
N VAL A 197 1.31 -7.66 3.07
CA VAL A 197 1.95 -8.78 3.78
C VAL A 197 3.39 -9.00 3.28
N LEU A 198 3.62 -8.98 1.97
CA LEU A 198 4.96 -9.16 1.40
C LEU A 198 5.88 -7.97 1.72
N SER A 199 5.38 -6.74 1.63
CA SER A 199 6.13 -5.53 2.00
C SER A 199 6.56 -5.56 3.47
N GLY A 200 5.62 -5.92 4.36
CA GLY A 200 5.91 -6.11 5.79
C GLY A 200 6.95 -7.19 6.06
N ALA A 201 6.92 -8.28 5.29
CA ALA A 201 7.88 -9.37 5.41
C ALA A 201 9.30 -8.95 4.97
N VAL A 202 9.42 -8.23 3.87
CA VAL A 202 10.71 -7.67 3.41
C VAL A 202 11.25 -6.68 4.44
N ALA A 203 10.42 -5.76 4.95
CA ALA A 203 10.82 -4.80 5.96
C ALA A 203 11.33 -5.47 7.25
N ARG A 204 10.58 -6.43 7.80
CA ARG A 204 10.97 -7.14 9.03
C ARG A 204 12.22 -7.99 8.85
N ALA A 205 12.41 -8.60 7.69
CA ALA A 205 13.65 -9.32 7.37
C ALA A 205 14.88 -8.40 7.36
N LEU A 206 14.68 -7.12 7.06
CA LEU A 206 15.69 -6.06 7.11
C LEU A 206 15.76 -5.35 8.48
N ALA A 207 15.14 -5.92 9.51
CA ALA A 207 15.05 -5.35 10.85
C ALA A 207 14.34 -3.97 10.92
N ILE A 208 13.45 -3.68 10.00
CA ILE A 208 12.58 -2.51 10.00
C ILE A 208 11.24 -2.92 10.62
N PRO A 209 10.84 -2.29 11.76
CA PRO A 209 9.52 -2.56 12.32
C PRO A 209 8.43 -2.18 11.30
N ALA A 210 7.51 -3.11 11.05
CA ALA A 210 6.45 -2.94 10.06
C ALA A 210 5.12 -3.47 10.60
N ARG A 211 4.02 -2.73 10.32
CA ARG A 211 2.66 -3.14 10.66
C ARG A 211 1.75 -3.02 9.43
N VAL A 212 0.73 -3.86 9.38
CA VAL A 212 -0.32 -3.79 8.37
C VAL A 212 -1.48 -2.98 8.94
N VAL A 213 -1.94 -2.01 8.17
CA VAL A 213 -3.14 -1.22 8.46
C VAL A 213 -4.21 -1.57 7.44
N ILE A 214 -5.43 -1.76 7.91
CA ILE A 214 -6.59 -2.04 7.09
C ILE A 214 -7.55 -0.87 7.26
N GLY A 215 -8.16 -0.43 6.17
CA GLY A 215 -9.08 0.71 6.20
C GLY A 215 -9.71 0.95 4.85
N THR A 216 -9.96 2.21 4.56
CA THR A 216 -10.49 2.71 3.29
C THR A 216 -9.50 3.66 2.67
N ILE A 217 -9.33 3.57 1.36
CA ILE A 217 -8.63 4.59 0.58
C ILE A 217 -9.65 5.31 -0.30
N ILE A 218 -9.56 6.63 -0.34
CA ILE A 218 -10.25 7.47 -1.31
C ILE A 218 -9.21 7.87 -2.35
N VAL A 219 -9.47 7.54 -3.61
CA VAL A 219 -8.56 7.81 -4.73
C VAL A 219 -9.24 8.76 -5.68
N GLU A 220 -8.55 9.81 -6.04
CA GLU A 220 -8.96 10.75 -7.08
C GLU A 220 -8.10 10.53 -8.32
N ASP A 221 -8.77 10.32 -9.45
CA ASP A 221 -8.17 10.39 -10.78
C ASP A 221 -8.69 11.64 -11.53
N ASP A 222 -8.30 11.79 -12.79
CA ASP A 222 -8.66 12.97 -13.62
C ASP A 222 -10.17 13.19 -13.79
N SER A 223 -11.01 12.19 -13.51
CA SER A 223 -12.43 12.19 -13.85
C SER A 223 -13.36 11.71 -12.74
N SER A 224 -12.83 11.02 -11.74
CA SER A 224 -13.63 10.36 -10.70
C SER A 224 -12.97 10.36 -9.33
N VAL A 225 -13.79 10.15 -8.31
CA VAL A 225 -13.35 9.88 -6.95
C VAL A 225 -14.01 8.59 -6.50
N GLU A 226 -13.22 7.65 -6.04
CA GLU A 226 -13.68 6.35 -5.56
C GLU A 226 -13.20 6.06 -4.15
N ALA A 227 -14.01 5.35 -3.36
CA ALA A 227 -13.63 4.85 -2.05
C ALA A 227 -13.66 3.33 -2.07
N ILE A 228 -12.57 2.70 -1.66
CA ILE A 228 -12.44 1.24 -1.63
C ILE A 228 -11.81 0.76 -0.33
N GLY A 229 -12.21 -0.43 0.12
CA GLY A 229 -11.52 -1.14 1.19
C GLY A 229 -10.07 -1.43 0.77
N HIS A 230 -9.12 -1.18 1.67
CA HIS A 230 -7.71 -1.21 1.33
C HIS A 230 -6.83 -1.66 2.49
N ALA A 231 -5.65 -2.20 2.17
CA ALA A 231 -4.62 -2.52 3.14
C ALA A 231 -3.28 -1.94 2.68
N TRP A 232 -2.54 -1.39 3.64
CA TRP A 232 -1.21 -0.81 3.42
C TRP A 232 -0.29 -1.11 4.60
N ASN A 233 0.96 -0.73 4.49
CA ASN A 233 1.91 -0.81 5.60
C ASN A 233 2.19 0.55 6.22
N GLU A 234 2.65 0.49 7.46
CA GLU A 234 3.43 1.54 8.07
C GLU A 234 4.75 0.95 8.58
N PHE A 235 5.85 1.59 8.18
CA PHE A 235 7.21 1.23 8.60
C PHE A 235 7.73 2.27 9.58
N TRP A 236 8.40 1.79 10.65
CA TRP A 236 9.07 2.68 11.59
C TRP A 236 10.43 3.09 11.08
N LEU A 237 10.52 4.31 10.60
CA LEU A 237 11.70 4.89 9.98
C LEU A 237 11.96 6.27 10.59
N ASP A 238 13.19 6.54 11.01
CA ASP A 238 13.59 7.82 11.63
C ASP A 238 12.75 8.25 12.84
N GLY A 239 12.30 7.28 13.65
CA GLY A 239 11.48 7.58 14.83
C GLY A 239 10.01 7.89 14.54
N HIS A 240 9.54 7.59 13.32
CA HIS A 240 8.16 7.82 12.90
C HIS A 240 7.60 6.63 12.13
N TRP A 241 6.29 6.44 12.20
CA TRP A 241 5.58 5.55 11.29
C TRP A 241 5.40 6.24 9.93
N ARG A 242 5.91 5.63 8.88
CA ARG A 242 5.77 6.11 7.50
C ARG A 242 4.90 5.15 6.71
N ARG A 243 3.89 5.67 6.03
CA ARG A 243 3.02 4.91 5.15
C ARG A 243 3.81 4.39 3.95
N ILE A 244 3.60 3.11 3.62
CA ILE A 244 4.16 2.39 2.48
C ILE A 244 3.01 1.61 1.84
N ASP A 245 2.77 1.84 0.57
CA ASP A 245 1.61 1.27 -0.14
C ASP A 245 2.00 0.76 -1.54
N ALA A 246 2.59 -0.41 -1.56
CA ALA A 246 3.07 -1.02 -2.80
C ALA A 246 1.93 -1.36 -3.80
N ALA A 247 0.70 -1.57 -3.30
CA ALA A 247 -0.45 -1.84 -4.16
C ALA A 247 -0.91 -0.59 -4.94
N MET A 248 -0.67 0.60 -4.37
CA MET A 248 -1.01 1.88 -4.99
C MET A 248 0.21 2.64 -5.51
N TYR A 249 1.33 1.92 -5.68
CA TYR A 249 2.52 2.49 -6.30
C TYR A 249 2.26 2.82 -7.77
N SER A 250 2.54 4.03 -8.17
CA SER A 250 2.39 4.51 -9.54
C SER A 250 3.49 5.49 -9.89
N ALA A 251 3.92 5.47 -11.15
CA ALA A 251 4.83 6.47 -11.70
C ALA A 251 4.18 7.87 -11.76
N GLU A 252 2.86 7.91 -11.93
CA GLU A 252 2.06 9.15 -11.84
C GLU A 252 1.29 9.11 -10.51
N PRO A 253 1.62 10.01 -9.55
CA PRO A 253 1.00 10.00 -8.24
C PRO A 253 -0.47 10.43 -8.34
N LEU A 254 -1.37 9.51 -8.04
CA LEU A 254 -2.77 9.80 -7.79
C LEU A 254 -2.93 10.48 -6.43
N LYS A 255 -3.92 11.36 -6.29
CA LYS A 255 -4.27 11.93 -5.00
C LYS A 255 -5.02 10.88 -4.18
N LYS A 256 -4.58 10.67 -2.93
CA LYS A 256 -5.07 9.59 -2.08
C LYS A 256 -5.27 10.07 -0.66
N TYR A 257 -6.41 9.68 -0.07
CA TYR A 257 -6.70 9.93 1.34
C TYR A 257 -6.96 8.58 2.01
N TYR A 258 -6.34 8.36 3.15
CA TYR A 258 -6.39 7.08 3.86
C TYR A 258 -7.22 7.23 5.13
N LEU A 259 -8.20 6.37 5.31
CA LEU A 259 -9.06 6.31 6.48
C LEU A 259 -8.87 4.96 7.17
N PRO A 260 -7.99 4.87 8.20
CA PRO A 260 -7.70 3.64 8.89
C PRO A 260 -8.92 3.11 9.67
N SER A 261 -9.11 1.79 9.67
CA SER A 261 -10.15 1.12 10.47
C SER A 261 -9.54 0.21 11.53
N HIS A 262 -8.37 -0.38 11.26
CA HIS A 262 -7.73 -1.32 12.18
C HIS A 262 -6.25 -1.51 11.87
N ILE A 263 -5.43 -1.63 12.93
CA ILE A 263 -4.05 -2.13 12.82
C ILE A 263 -4.10 -3.64 13.08
N LEU A 264 -3.55 -4.44 12.17
CA LEU A 264 -3.48 -5.88 12.35
C LEU A 264 -2.44 -6.24 13.43
N ASN A 265 -2.92 -6.35 14.66
CA ASN A 265 -2.07 -6.67 15.82
C ASN A 265 -1.97 -8.17 16.09
N ASN A 266 -2.96 -8.96 15.65
CA ASN A 266 -2.93 -10.42 15.72
C ASN A 266 -2.64 -10.99 14.35
N GLU A 267 -1.39 -11.34 14.13
CA GLU A 267 -0.91 -11.97 12.89
C GLU A 267 -0.70 -13.49 13.03
N GLY A 268 -1.26 -14.07 14.08
CA GLY A 268 -1.31 -15.52 14.31
C GLY A 268 -2.47 -16.19 13.57
N PRO A 269 -2.75 -17.48 13.85
CA PRO A 269 -3.86 -18.22 13.22
C PRO A 269 -5.25 -17.57 13.40
N GLY A 270 -5.39 -16.68 14.39
CA GLY A 270 -6.64 -15.93 14.64
C GLY A 270 -6.73 -14.57 13.91
N TYR A 271 -5.87 -14.30 12.94
CA TYR A 271 -5.82 -13.01 12.22
C TYR A 271 -7.15 -12.63 11.55
N ALA A 272 -7.96 -13.61 11.16
CA ALA A 272 -9.28 -13.39 10.58
C ALA A 272 -10.23 -12.57 11.48
N LEU A 273 -10.03 -12.63 12.81
CA LEU A 273 -10.80 -11.78 13.74
C LEU A 273 -10.41 -10.30 13.60
N GLY A 274 -9.14 -10.01 13.33
CA GLY A 274 -8.67 -8.65 13.03
C GLY A 274 -9.29 -8.11 11.73
N LEU A 275 -9.38 -8.96 10.70
CA LEU A 275 -10.04 -8.60 9.45
C LEU A 275 -11.53 -8.30 9.66
N SER A 276 -12.22 -9.15 10.43
CA SER A 276 -13.64 -8.94 10.75
C SER A 276 -13.86 -7.60 11.49
N LYS A 277 -12.97 -7.24 12.42
CA LYS A 277 -13.03 -5.94 13.09
C LYS A 277 -12.81 -4.78 12.12
N ALA A 278 -11.87 -4.92 11.20
CA ALA A 278 -11.62 -3.89 10.20
C ALA A 278 -12.85 -3.66 9.31
N VAL A 279 -13.55 -4.74 8.91
CA VAL A 279 -14.79 -4.66 8.12
C VAL A 279 -15.92 -4.01 8.92
N LEU A 280 -16.09 -4.36 10.19
CA LEU A 280 -17.13 -3.76 11.06
C LEU A 280 -16.90 -2.26 11.31
N ASN A 281 -15.66 -1.81 11.26
CA ASN A 281 -15.28 -0.41 11.47
C ASN A 281 -15.10 0.36 10.16
N ALA A 282 -15.26 -0.30 9.02
CA ALA A 282 -15.21 0.35 7.72
C ALA A 282 -16.42 1.27 7.53
N PRO A 283 -16.29 2.36 6.77
CA PRO A 283 -17.41 3.19 6.39
C PRO A 283 -18.50 2.42 5.63
N GLU A 284 -19.75 2.63 6.00
CA GLU A 284 -20.91 2.15 5.22
C GLU A 284 -21.18 3.07 4.02
N ARG A 285 -20.87 4.37 4.18
CA ARG A 285 -20.99 5.42 3.16
C ARG A 285 -20.10 6.59 3.49
N ILE A 286 -19.61 7.25 2.44
CA ILE A 286 -18.82 8.48 2.55
C ILE A 286 -19.47 9.55 1.67
N THR A 287 -19.58 10.78 2.21
CA THR A 287 -19.90 11.97 1.43
C THR A 287 -18.76 12.97 1.59
N VAL A 288 -18.14 13.38 0.49
CA VAL A 288 -17.20 14.51 0.50
C VAL A 288 -18.04 15.78 0.56
N VAL A 289 -17.80 16.60 1.57
CA VAL A 289 -18.55 17.84 1.80
C VAL A 289 -17.68 19.07 1.60
N SER A 290 -18.31 20.16 1.25
CA SER A 290 -17.62 21.45 1.09
C SER A 290 -17.31 22.07 2.46
N GLU A 291 -16.24 22.90 2.53
CA GLU A 291 -15.97 23.73 3.71
C GLU A 291 -17.13 24.68 4.07
N LYS A 292 -17.98 25.03 3.09
CA LYS A 292 -19.18 25.84 3.32
C LYS A 292 -20.29 25.10 4.07
N ASP A 293 -20.19 23.76 4.11
CA ASP A 293 -21.14 22.87 4.77
C ASP A 293 -20.65 22.46 6.19
N ARG A 294 -19.61 23.15 6.69
CA ARG A 294 -18.94 22.96 7.99
C ARG A 294 -19.79 23.36 9.18
#